data_f752f8c33c1290e76a3596db503aee95
#
_entry.id   f752f8c33c1290e76a3596db503aee95
#
_cell.length_a   1.000
_cell.length_b   1.000
_cell.length_c   1.000
_cell.angle_alpha   90.00
_cell.angle_beta   90.00
_cell.angle_gamma   90.00
#
_symmetry.space_group_name_H-M   'P 1'
#
loop_
_entity.id
_entity.type
_entity.pdbx_description
1 polymer ?
#
loop_
_entity_poly.entity_id
_entity_poly.type
_entity_poly.pdbx_seq_one_letter_code
_entity_poly.pdbx_strand_id
1 'polypeptide(L)'
;MTAPSMIREYEISAQSTAVFGRVLCSARNHHFIVDGPVQNGCPGEELTPPEVFLSAVGSCGVELVHVIAKDEKMPVESVNVRVRGIVDRGNQPRTDVTTFTRVELDFVLTGVDQKQATALVEGFKRR
;
A
#
# COMPACT_ATOMS: atom_id res chain seq x y z
N MET A 1 -22.85 -14.15 -26.55
CA MET A 1 -22.42 -13.83 -25.20
C MET A 1 -21.00 -13.25 -25.23
N THR A 2 -20.80 -12.02 -24.71
CA THR A 2 -19.47 -11.41 -24.66
C THR A 2 -18.69 -11.92 -23.45
N ALA A 3 -17.38 -12.12 -23.63
CA ALA A 3 -16.51 -12.45 -22.51
C ALA A 3 -16.46 -11.30 -21.49
N PRO A 4 -16.31 -11.57 -20.20
CA PRO A 4 -16.13 -10.51 -19.21
C PRO A 4 -14.91 -9.66 -19.53
N SER A 5 -15.00 -8.37 -19.27
CA SER A 5 -13.87 -7.47 -19.44
C SER A 5 -12.75 -7.84 -18.47
N MET A 6 -11.51 -7.84 -18.95
CA MET A 6 -10.32 -8.02 -18.12
C MET A 6 -9.87 -6.72 -17.49
N ILE A 7 -10.48 -5.60 -17.88
CA ILE A 7 -10.11 -4.28 -17.38
C ILE A 7 -10.84 -4.02 -16.06
N ARG A 8 -10.10 -3.57 -15.06
CA ARG A 8 -10.65 -3.09 -13.78
C ARG A 8 -10.24 -1.64 -13.61
N GLU A 9 -11.19 -0.83 -13.19
CA GLU A 9 -10.99 0.60 -13.04
C GLU A 9 -11.27 1.01 -11.61
N TYR A 10 -10.38 1.84 -11.06
CA TYR A 10 -10.52 2.38 -9.72
C TYR A 10 -10.44 3.89 -9.81
N GLU A 11 -11.27 4.57 -9.03
CA GLU A 11 -11.32 6.03 -9.05
C GLU A 11 -11.33 6.58 -7.64
N ILE A 12 -10.50 7.55 -7.39
CA ILE A 12 -10.51 8.33 -6.16
C ILE A 12 -10.44 9.81 -6.51
N SER A 13 -10.98 10.65 -5.65
CA SER A 13 -10.83 12.11 -5.76
C SER A 13 -10.08 12.64 -4.55
N ALA A 14 -9.35 13.73 -4.75
CA ALA A 14 -8.63 14.41 -3.68
C ALA A 14 -8.92 15.89 -3.80
N GLN A 15 -9.28 16.52 -2.69
CA GLN A 15 -9.80 17.87 -2.64
C GLN A 15 -9.11 18.66 -1.55
N SER A 16 -8.70 19.89 -1.86
CA SER A 16 -8.14 20.79 -0.85
C SER A 16 -9.21 21.17 0.18
N THR A 17 -8.74 21.51 1.38
CA THR A 17 -9.60 22.01 2.47
C THR A 17 -9.22 23.44 2.83
N ALA A 18 -9.88 24.01 3.83
CA ALA A 18 -9.52 25.34 4.34
C ALA A 18 -8.16 25.35 5.03
N VAL A 19 -7.60 24.19 5.37
CA VAL A 19 -6.30 24.08 6.04
C VAL A 19 -5.24 23.78 4.98
N PHE A 20 -4.19 24.60 4.95
CA PHE A 20 -3.10 24.43 4.00
C PHE A 20 -2.46 23.04 4.14
N GLY A 21 -2.39 22.32 3.03
CA GLY A 21 -1.77 20.99 3.00
C GLY A 21 -2.62 19.84 3.55
N ARG A 22 -3.85 20.12 3.98
CA ARG A 22 -4.82 19.10 4.38
C ARG A 22 -5.75 18.77 3.24
N VAL A 23 -5.87 17.49 2.93
CA VAL A 23 -6.58 17.01 1.75
C VAL A 23 -7.67 16.03 2.16
N LEU A 24 -8.86 16.19 1.57
CA LEU A 24 -9.94 15.22 1.73
C LEU A 24 -9.91 14.26 0.55
N CYS A 25 -9.72 12.98 0.81
CA CYS A 25 -9.75 11.94 -0.20
C CYS A 25 -11.05 11.17 -0.14
N SER A 26 -11.58 10.78 -1.29
CA SER A 26 -12.87 10.11 -1.36
C SER A 26 -12.87 9.03 -2.43
N ALA A 27 -13.50 7.91 -2.12
CA ALA A 27 -13.76 6.81 -3.05
C ALA A 27 -15.07 6.13 -2.65
N ARG A 28 -16.01 6.01 -3.57
CA ARG A 28 -17.28 5.28 -3.41
C ARG A 28 -18.13 5.70 -2.19
N ASN A 29 -18.11 6.85 -1.67
CA ASN A 29 -18.74 7.31 -0.42
C ASN A 29 -17.92 7.02 0.84
N HIS A 30 -16.66 6.63 0.70
CA HIS A 30 -15.71 6.56 1.81
C HIS A 30 -14.80 7.78 1.74
N HIS A 31 -14.46 8.32 2.92
CA HIS A 31 -13.65 9.53 3.00
C HIS A 31 -12.54 9.37 4.03
N PHE A 32 -11.39 9.96 3.74
CA PHE A 32 -10.30 10.02 4.71
C PHE A 32 -9.46 11.28 4.48
N ILE A 33 -8.75 11.68 5.53
CA ILE A 33 -7.93 12.89 5.53
C ILE A 33 -6.47 12.49 5.36
N VAL A 34 -5.76 13.26 4.53
CA VAL A 34 -4.32 13.12 4.35
C VAL A 34 -3.69 14.50 4.58
N ASP A 35 -2.64 14.54 5.38
CA ASP A 35 -1.90 15.77 5.63
C ASP A 35 -0.55 15.73 4.93
N GLY A 36 -0.16 16.84 4.33
CA GLY A 36 1.23 17.00 3.92
C GLY A 36 2.14 17.02 5.16
N PRO A 37 3.42 16.73 5.00
CA PRO A 37 4.34 16.66 6.13
C PRO A 37 4.72 18.05 6.65
N VAL A 38 5.11 18.09 7.93
CA VAL A 38 5.50 19.34 8.61
C VAL A 38 6.63 20.07 7.88
N GLN A 39 7.58 19.32 7.31
CA GLN A 39 8.70 19.92 6.59
C GLN A 39 8.28 20.71 5.34
N ASN A 40 7.08 20.50 4.83
CA ASN A 40 6.52 21.27 3.72
C ASN A 40 5.60 22.40 4.20
N GLY A 41 5.55 22.66 5.49
CA GLY A 41 4.66 23.68 6.08
C GLY A 41 3.23 23.19 6.27
N CYS A 42 2.99 21.89 6.17
CA CYS A 42 1.68 21.30 6.31
C CYS A 42 1.42 20.83 7.75
N PRO A 43 0.17 20.46 8.11
CA PRO A 43 -0.16 20.13 9.49
C PRO A 43 0.54 18.89 10.05
N GLY A 44 0.69 17.83 9.23
CA GLY A 44 1.33 16.59 9.65
C GLY A 44 0.64 15.88 10.80
N GLU A 45 -0.64 16.12 11.01
CA GLU A 45 -1.42 15.50 12.10
C GLU A 45 -2.06 14.18 11.69
N GLU A 46 -2.30 14.01 10.40
CA GLU A 46 -2.83 12.78 9.81
C GLU A 46 -1.73 12.11 8.99
N LEU A 47 -2.03 10.93 8.44
CA LEU A 47 -1.09 10.24 7.58
C LEU A 47 -0.68 11.10 6.39
N THR A 48 0.58 11.02 6.02
CA THR A 48 1.11 11.73 4.87
C THR A 48 0.92 10.92 3.59
N PRO A 49 0.98 11.55 2.39
CA PRO A 49 0.85 10.82 1.12
C PRO A 49 1.77 9.59 0.98
N PRO A 50 3.08 9.66 1.28
CA PRO A 50 3.91 8.46 1.19
C PRO A 50 3.48 7.36 2.17
N GLU A 51 3.01 7.72 3.36
CA GLU A 51 2.51 6.73 4.31
C GLU A 51 1.23 6.05 3.80
N VAL A 52 0.35 6.80 3.16
CA VAL A 52 -0.87 6.24 2.54
C VAL A 52 -0.50 5.29 1.39
N PHE A 53 0.47 5.67 0.57
CA PHE A 53 0.98 4.79 -0.48
C PHE A 53 1.53 3.48 0.09
N LEU A 54 2.35 3.55 1.14
CA LEU A 54 2.91 2.37 1.79
C LEU A 54 1.83 1.52 2.46
N SER A 55 0.78 2.17 3.00
CA SER A 55 -0.38 1.46 3.57
C SER A 55 -1.09 0.64 2.49
N ALA A 56 -1.23 1.19 1.29
CA ALA A 56 -1.85 0.48 0.17
C ALA A 56 -1.03 -0.75 -0.21
N VAL A 57 0.29 -0.60 -0.30
CA VAL A 57 1.20 -1.72 -0.60
C VAL A 57 1.09 -2.80 0.48
N GLY A 58 1.12 -2.41 1.76
CA GLY A 58 1.05 -3.33 2.88
C GLY A 58 -0.29 -4.04 2.96
N SER A 59 -1.40 -3.31 2.82
CA SER A 59 -2.73 -3.92 2.88
C SER A 59 -2.98 -4.87 1.71
N CYS A 60 -2.46 -4.54 0.54
CA CYS A 60 -2.51 -5.44 -0.62
C CYS A 60 -1.75 -6.74 -0.32
N GLY A 61 -0.57 -6.64 0.30
CA GLY A 61 0.21 -7.81 0.68
C GLY A 61 -0.53 -8.72 1.65
N VAL A 62 -1.11 -8.15 2.71
CA VAL A 62 -1.88 -8.91 3.70
C VAL A 62 -3.09 -9.58 3.04
N GLU A 63 -3.85 -8.81 2.27
CA GLU A 63 -5.03 -9.33 1.59
C GLU A 63 -4.69 -10.51 0.66
N LEU A 64 -3.69 -10.32 -0.21
CA LEU A 64 -3.34 -11.34 -1.18
C LEU A 64 -2.75 -12.60 -0.54
N VAL A 65 -1.99 -12.46 0.54
CA VAL A 65 -1.51 -13.63 1.30
C VAL A 65 -2.70 -14.41 1.84
N HIS A 66 -3.71 -13.73 2.39
CA HIS A 66 -4.93 -14.41 2.85
C HIS A 66 -5.68 -15.09 1.70
N VAL A 67 -5.82 -14.42 0.57
CA VAL A 67 -6.51 -14.99 -0.60
C VAL A 67 -5.80 -16.25 -1.10
N ILE A 68 -4.47 -16.16 -1.26
CA ILE A 68 -3.68 -17.30 -1.72
C ILE A 68 -3.74 -18.46 -0.72
N ALA A 69 -3.63 -18.15 0.58
CA ALA A 69 -3.72 -19.16 1.62
C ALA A 69 -5.06 -19.90 1.58
N LYS A 70 -6.15 -19.16 1.37
CA LYS A 70 -7.47 -19.75 1.24
C LYS A 70 -7.56 -20.68 0.02
N ASP A 71 -7.07 -20.22 -1.13
CA ASP A 71 -7.08 -20.98 -2.38
C ASP A 71 -6.22 -22.25 -2.27
N GLU A 72 -5.08 -22.15 -1.61
CA GLU A 72 -4.14 -23.26 -1.43
C GLU A 72 -4.44 -24.10 -0.19
N LYS A 73 -5.50 -23.75 0.56
CA LYS A 73 -5.92 -24.43 1.80
C LYS A 73 -4.82 -24.49 2.85
N MET A 74 -4.07 -23.40 2.99
CA MET A 74 -3.05 -23.25 4.04
C MET A 74 -3.67 -22.60 5.28
N PRO A 75 -3.38 -23.09 6.50
CA PRO A 75 -4.06 -22.66 7.72
C PRO A 75 -3.47 -21.39 8.34
N VAL A 76 -3.35 -20.32 7.56
CA VAL A 76 -2.86 -19.04 8.07
C VAL A 76 -3.84 -18.49 9.10
N GLU A 77 -3.33 -18.09 10.27
CA GLU A 77 -4.11 -17.47 11.33
C GLU A 77 -4.00 -15.97 11.31
N SER A 78 -2.79 -15.45 11.16
CA SER A 78 -2.58 -14.00 11.10
C SER A 78 -1.46 -13.66 10.12
N VAL A 79 -1.57 -12.45 9.55
CA VAL A 79 -0.55 -11.89 8.66
C VAL A 79 -0.28 -10.47 9.12
N ASN A 80 0.97 -10.19 9.44
CA ASN A 80 1.41 -8.84 9.75
C ASN A 80 2.54 -8.47 8.80
N VAL A 81 2.57 -7.21 8.40
CA VAL A 81 3.64 -6.71 7.53
C VAL A 81 4.10 -5.35 8.01
N ARG A 82 5.41 -5.17 8.06
CA ARG A 82 6.01 -3.85 8.23
C ARG A 82 6.52 -3.41 6.87
N VAL A 83 6.12 -2.22 6.44
CA VAL A 83 6.49 -1.68 5.14
C VAL A 83 7.36 -0.44 5.37
N ARG A 84 8.57 -0.42 4.78
CA ARG A 84 9.45 0.73 4.82
C ARG A 84 9.69 1.23 3.41
N GLY A 85 9.49 2.53 3.21
CA GLY A 85 9.83 3.19 1.96
C GLY A 85 11.03 4.10 2.17
N ILE A 86 12.02 4.00 1.31
CA ILE A 86 13.22 4.82 1.37
C ILE A 86 13.26 5.71 0.13
N VAL A 87 13.36 7.03 0.35
CA VAL A 87 13.53 8.01 -0.72
C VAL A 87 14.93 8.58 -0.58
N ASP A 88 15.79 8.28 -1.54
CA ASP A 88 17.12 8.87 -1.61
C ASP A 88 17.10 9.96 -2.67
N ARG A 89 17.05 11.22 -2.23
CA ARG A 89 16.98 12.36 -3.13
C ARG A 89 18.28 12.57 -3.91
N GLY A 90 19.38 12.00 -3.45
CA GLY A 90 20.68 12.06 -4.13
C GLY A 90 20.84 10.99 -5.19
N ASN A 91 19.90 10.05 -5.30
CA ASN A 91 20.01 8.93 -6.24
C ASN A 91 18.67 8.60 -6.87
N GLN A 92 18.18 9.51 -7.71
CA GLN A 92 16.91 9.34 -8.43
C GLN A 92 17.19 8.91 -9.87
N PRO A 93 16.27 8.14 -10.51
CA PRO A 93 16.46 7.68 -11.89
C PRO A 93 16.50 8.82 -12.90
N ARG A 94 15.87 9.95 -12.58
CA ARG A 94 15.84 11.15 -13.43
C ARG A 94 15.86 12.37 -12.52
N THR A 95 16.33 13.51 -13.06
CA THR A 95 16.40 14.76 -12.30
C THR A 95 15.04 15.43 -12.08
N ASP A 96 14.05 15.04 -12.88
CA ASP A 96 12.71 15.66 -12.86
C ASP A 96 11.66 14.82 -12.10
N VAL A 97 12.10 13.76 -11.41
CA VAL A 97 11.20 12.90 -10.64
C VAL A 97 11.77 12.62 -9.24
N THR A 98 10.86 12.36 -8.31
CA THR A 98 11.22 11.86 -6.99
C THR A 98 10.38 10.61 -6.73
N THR A 99 11.04 9.47 -6.61
CA THR A 99 10.39 8.19 -6.39
C THR A 99 10.99 7.50 -5.18
N PHE A 100 10.29 6.51 -4.67
CA PHE A 100 10.90 5.60 -3.70
C PHE A 100 12.06 4.88 -4.36
N THR A 101 13.22 4.95 -3.71
CA THR A 101 14.40 4.22 -4.15
C THR A 101 14.23 2.73 -3.84
N ARG A 102 13.55 2.42 -2.73
CA ARG A 102 13.34 1.05 -2.27
C ARG A 102 12.10 0.98 -1.38
N VAL A 103 11.34 -0.08 -1.52
CA VAL A 103 10.23 -0.42 -0.62
C VAL A 103 10.52 -1.83 -0.08
N GLU A 104 10.60 -1.95 1.24
CA GLU A 104 10.88 -3.20 1.91
C GLU A 104 9.65 -3.67 2.69
N LEU A 105 9.32 -4.94 2.58
CA LEU A 105 8.20 -5.54 3.29
C LEU A 105 8.72 -6.70 4.15
N ASP A 106 8.46 -6.64 5.45
CA ASP A 106 8.78 -7.71 6.39
C ASP A 106 7.48 -8.35 6.86
N PHE A 107 7.23 -9.57 6.42
CA PHE A 107 6.03 -10.32 6.75
C PHE A 107 6.27 -11.23 7.96
N VAL A 108 5.27 -11.31 8.85
CA VAL A 108 5.21 -12.29 9.93
C VAL A 108 3.86 -12.99 9.84
N LEU A 109 3.88 -14.28 9.57
CA LEU A 109 2.69 -15.11 9.47
C LEU A 109 2.64 -16.11 10.63
N THR A 110 1.44 -16.37 11.14
CA THR A 110 1.22 -17.43 12.13
C THR A 110 0.28 -18.48 11.54
N GLY A 111 0.35 -19.70 12.07
CA GLY A 111 -0.47 -20.81 11.60
C GLY A 111 0.14 -21.63 10.47
N VAL A 112 1.27 -21.21 9.95
CA VAL A 112 2.00 -21.89 8.86
C VAL A 112 3.48 -21.99 9.21
N ASP A 113 4.18 -22.93 8.57
CA ASP A 113 5.64 -23.07 8.73
C ASP A 113 6.37 -22.08 7.80
N GLN A 114 7.69 -22.02 7.93
CA GLN A 114 8.52 -21.08 7.16
C GLN A 114 8.43 -21.35 5.65
N LYS A 115 8.36 -22.60 5.23
CA LYS A 115 8.26 -22.95 3.81
C LYS A 115 6.94 -22.46 3.22
N GLN A 116 5.84 -22.67 3.94
CA GLN A 116 4.51 -22.19 3.51
C GLN A 116 4.47 -20.67 3.49
N ALA A 117 5.00 -20.02 4.50
CA ALA A 117 5.05 -18.55 4.57
C ALA A 117 5.83 -17.98 3.38
N THR A 118 6.99 -18.54 3.06
CA THR A 118 7.80 -18.12 1.92
C THR A 118 7.03 -18.28 0.61
N ALA A 119 6.35 -19.40 0.43
CA ALA A 119 5.55 -19.65 -0.77
C ALA A 119 4.42 -18.63 -0.93
N LEU A 120 3.76 -18.27 0.18
CA LEU A 120 2.68 -17.30 0.18
C LEU A 120 3.17 -15.89 -0.19
N VAL A 121 4.28 -15.47 0.38
CA VAL A 121 4.86 -14.15 0.08
C VAL A 121 5.36 -14.09 -1.36
N GLU A 122 6.00 -15.14 -1.86
CA GLU A 122 6.40 -15.20 -3.27
C GLU A 122 5.19 -15.17 -4.20
N GLY A 123 4.09 -15.81 -3.80
CA GLY A 123 2.82 -15.74 -4.55
C GLY A 123 2.26 -14.34 -4.63
N PHE A 124 2.33 -13.58 -3.53
CA PHE A 124 1.93 -12.17 -3.52
C PHE A 124 2.76 -11.35 -4.51
N LYS A 125 4.07 -11.57 -4.55
CA LYS A 125 4.96 -10.81 -5.44
C LYS A 125 4.62 -10.99 -6.93
N ARG A 126 3.94 -12.06 -7.28
CA ARG A 126 3.58 -12.37 -8.67
C ARG A 126 2.19 -11.87 -9.07
N ARG A 127 1.46 -11.23 -8.19
CA ARG A 127 0.11 -10.69 -8.45
C ARG A 127 0.09 -9.15 -8.31
#